data_ab4184849a34a0b3287c44d4b142c05a
#
_entry.id   ab4184849a34a0b3287c44d4b142c05a
#
_cell.length_a   1.000
_cell.length_b   1.000
_cell.length_c   1.000
_cell.angle_alpha   90.00
_cell.angle_beta   90.00
_cell.angle_gamma   90.00
#
_symmetry.space_group_name_H-M   'P 1'
#
loop_
_entity.id
_entity.type
_entity.pdbx_description
1 polymer ?
#
loop_
_entity_poly.entity_id
_entity_poly.type
_entity_poly.pdbx_seq_one_letter_code
_entity_poly.pdbx_strand_id
1 'polypeptide(L)'
;MGHIWSDENKFRTWLRVEIAATETLAAAGLVPKKAAAAIRRKGDFDLERIAQLEAEVKHDVVAFTTAVAEKVGPESRWLHFGLTSNDVVDTAQALQVQAASALIREGLVRLRSVLRRRAHEFQHTPMIGRTHGVHAEPITFGLKLANWYSEVERDRERFERAAEEMRVGKLSGAVGSAAHLDPELEEKICVRLGLKAVPVSSQVIQRDRHAYYLATLAVIACTLDSIAIEMRHLQRTEVREAEEFFSEQQKGSSAMPHKRNPVNWEQISGLARVVRATAQAGFENVALWHERDISHSSVERVILPDSTILVDYMLHKAAGLVDTELVYPERMKANLESTGGLVFSGQLLLDLAEAGMPREDAYRLVQRHAMRAWNEGLNFRELVLNDKEIAARIPRSKIENAFDLNRQLRNVDKLFGRVFGKKTRGRQPELSPEFETPRRRPRGGTL
;
A
#
# COMPACT_ATOMS: atom_id res chain seq x y z
N MET A 1 -1.93 -12.88 -6.97
CA MET A 1 -1.36 -11.92 -7.93
C MET A 1 -0.73 -12.62 -9.15
N GLY A 2 0.22 -13.56 -9.03
CA GLY A 2 0.91 -14.18 -10.18
C GLY A 2 0.01 -14.74 -11.29
N HIS A 3 -1.13 -15.37 -10.96
CA HIS A 3 -2.08 -15.85 -11.97
C HIS A 3 -2.64 -14.71 -12.85
N ILE A 4 -2.87 -13.51 -12.28
CA ILE A 4 -3.44 -12.38 -13.05
C ILE A 4 -2.51 -11.97 -14.20
N TRP A 5 -1.21 -12.10 -14.02
CA TRP A 5 -0.19 -11.73 -14.99
C TRP A 5 0.41 -12.90 -15.78
N SER A 6 -0.14 -14.11 -15.62
CA SER A 6 0.27 -15.26 -16.42
C SER A 6 -0.16 -15.10 -17.89
N ASP A 7 0.57 -15.72 -18.81
CA ASP A 7 0.21 -15.74 -20.24
C ASP A 7 -1.16 -16.38 -20.47
N GLU A 8 -1.49 -17.43 -19.73
CA GLU A 8 -2.82 -18.04 -19.78
C GLU A 8 -3.92 -17.02 -19.48
N ASN A 9 -3.79 -16.26 -18.39
CA ASN A 9 -4.80 -15.27 -18.04
C ASN A 9 -4.79 -14.06 -18.99
N LYS A 10 -3.64 -13.66 -19.52
CA LYS A 10 -3.52 -12.61 -20.54
C LYS A 10 -4.38 -12.96 -21.75
N PHE A 11 -4.15 -14.12 -22.37
CA PHE A 11 -4.87 -14.52 -23.57
C PHE A 11 -6.34 -14.87 -23.26
N ARG A 12 -6.63 -15.39 -22.07
CA ARG A 12 -8.01 -15.59 -21.62
C ARG A 12 -8.78 -14.26 -21.52
N THR A 13 -8.10 -13.21 -21.08
CA THR A 13 -8.67 -11.87 -20.98
C THR A 13 -8.83 -11.23 -22.36
N TRP A 14 -7.88 -11.44 -23.28
CA TRP A 14 -8.04 -11.03 -24.67
C TRP A 14 -9.24 -11.70 -25.33
N LEU A 15 -9.41 -12.99 -25.14
CA LEU A 15 -10.57 -13.75 -25.64
C LEU A 15 -11.89 -13.20 -25.06
N ARG A 16 -11.89 -12.81 -23.79
CA ARG A 16 -13.05 -12.18 -23.15
C ARG A 16 -13.45 -10.88 -23.84
N VAL A 17 -12.49 -10.05 -24.23
CA VAL A 17 -12.73 -8.81 -24.99
C VAL A 17 -13.30 -9.12 -26.36
N GLU A 18 -12.69 -10.05 -27.10
CA GLU A 18 -13.14 -10.48 -28.44
C GLU A 18 -14.58 -11.03 -28.42
N ILE A 19 -14.91 -11.86 -27.44
CA ILE A 19 -16.27 -12.41 -27.27
C ILE A 19 -17.24 -11.26 -26.95
N ALA A 20 -16.91 -10.35 -26.05
CA ALA A 20 -17.80 -9.23 -25.70
C ALA A 20 -18.05 -8.31 -26.89
N ALA A 21 -17.02 -8.04 -27.69
CA ALA A 21 -17.13 -7.27 -28.92
C ALA A 21 -18.04 -7.98 -29.94
N THR A 22 -17.75 -9.25 -30.26
CA THR A 22 -18.52 -10.02 -31.26
C THR A 22 -20.00 -10.19 -30.85
N GLU A 23 -20.29 -10.44 -29.59
CA GLU A 23 -21.67 -10.54 -29.09
C GLU A 23 -22.44 -9.22 -29.16
N THR A 24 -21.75 -8.10 -28.89
CA THR A 24 -22.37 -6.76 -28.98
C THR A 24 -22.66 -6.39 -30.44
N LEU A 25 -21.70 -6.67 -31.35
CA LEU A 25 -21.88 -6.49 -32.77
C LEU A 25 -23.00 -7.38 -33.33
N ALA A 26 -23.16 -8.60 -32.82
CA ALA A 26 -24.25 -9.49 -33.21
C ALA A 26 -25.62 -8.99 -32.73
N ALA A 27 -25.67 -8.39 -31.53
CA ALA A 27 -26.89 -7.75 -31.03
C ALA A 27 -27.30 -6.53 -31.87
N ALA A 28 -26.32 -5.81 -32.43
CA ALA A 28 -26.54 -4.69 -33.34
C ALA A 28 -26.81 -5.13 -34.82
N GLY A 29 -26.77 -6.43 -35.12
CA GLY A 29 -27.01 -6.94 -36.45
C GLY A 29 -25.83 -6.85 -37.43
N LEU A 30 -24.66 -6.42 -36.98
CA LEU A 30 -23.44 -6.26 -37.76
C LEU A 30 -22.68 -7.60 -37.96
N VAL A 31 -22.86 -8.53 -37.03
CA VAL A 31 -22.31 -9.87 -37.04
C VAL A 31 -23.43 -10.90 -36.97
N PRO A 32 -23.41 -12.01 -37.72
CA PRO A 32 -24.43 -13.05 -37.60
C PRO A 32 -24.46 -13.63 -36.19
N LYS A 33 -25.65 -13.76 -35.58
CA LYS A 33 -25.84 -14.34 -34.23
C LYS A 33 -25.22 -15.75 -34.10
N LYS A 34 -25.27 -16.55 -35.16
CA LYS A 34 -24.64 -17.89 -35.20
C LYS A 34 -23.12 -17.82 -35.07
N ALA A 35 -22.48 -16.79 -35.65
CA ALA A 35 -21.03 -16.57 -35.54
C ALA A 35 -20.62 -16.19 -34.13
N ALA A 36 -21.33 -15.24 -33.50
CA ALA A 36 -21.07 -14.90 -32.11
C ALA A 36 -21.26 -16.10 -31.18
N ALA A 37 -22.31 -16.88 -31.37
CA ALA A 37 -22.54 -18.12 -30.61
C ALA A 37 -21.45 -19.17 -30.82
N ALA A 38 -20.91 -19.29 -32.04
CA ALA A 38 -19.81 -20.21 -32.35
C ALA A 38 -18.51 -19.75 -31.68
N ILE A 39 -18.17 -18.44 -31.78
CA ILE A 39 -16.98 -17.85 -31.16
C ILE A 39 -17.05 -18.02 -29.64
N ARG A 40 -18.20 -17.71 -29.00
CA ARG A 40 -18.38 -17.91 -27.57
C ARG A 40 -18.19 -19.36 -27.12
N ARG A 41 -18.77 -20.32 -27.86
CA ARG A 41 -18.77 -21.74 -27.49
C ARG A 41 -17.44 -22.42 -27.73
N LYS A 42 -16.79 -22.10 -28.86
CA LYS A 42 -15.59 -22.77 -29.35
C LYS A 42 -14.30 -21.97 -29.17
N GLY A 43 -14.44 -20.66 -28.82
CA GLY A 43 -13.31 -19.79 -28.60
C GLY A 43 -12.46 -20.34 -27.47
N ASP A 44 -11.27 -20.78 -27.82
CA ASP A 44 -10.24 -21.30 -26.96
C ASP A 44 -8.90 -21.20 -27.67
N PHE A 45 -7.81 -21.38 -26.92
CA PHE A 45 -6.46 -21.28 -27.47
C PHE A 45 -5.54 -22.31 -26.80
N ASP A 46 -4.38 -22.50 -27.44
CA ASP A 46 -3.27 -23.26 -26.93
C ASP A 46 -2.05 -22.35 -26.89
N LEU A 47 -1.36 -22.26 -25.71
CA LEU A 47 -0.23 -21.36 -25.52
C LEU A 47 0.97 -21.71 -26.40
N GLU A 48 1.25 -23.01 -26.58
CA GLU A 48 2.34 -23.47 -27.44
C GLU A 48 2.04 -23.12 -28.90
N ARG A 49 0.77 -23.28 -29.32
CA ARG A 49 0.35 -22.91 -30.64
C ARG A 49 0.46 -21.40 -30.91
N ILE A 50 0.07 -20.56 -29.95
CA ILE A 50 0.24 -19.11 -30.05
C ILE A 50 1.74 -18.78 -30.20
N ALA A 51 2.61 -19.36 -29.36
CA ALA A 51 4.05 -19.13 -29.44
C ALA A 51 4.66 -19.55 -30.79
N GLN A 52 4.23 -20.69 -31.36
CA GLN A 52 4.65 -21.12 -32.70
C GLN A 52 4.23 -20.10 -33.76
N LEU A 53 2.96 -19.69 -33.77
CA LEU A 53 2.44 -18.70 -34.70
C LEU A 53 3.14 -17.35 -34.54
N GLU A 54 3.37 -16.88 -33.34
CA GLU A 54 4.07 -15.61 -33.06
C GLU A 54 5.52 -15.67 -33.56
N ALA A 55 6.20 -16.81 -33.44
CA ALA A 55 7.54 -16.98 -33.96
C ALA A 55 7.59 -16.84 -35.51
N GLU A 56 6.50 -17.16 -36.21
CA GLU A 56 6.38 -17.01 -37.65
C GLU A 56 5.95 -15.60 -38.08
N VAL A 57 4.80 -15.13 -37.52
CA VAL A 57 4.16 -13.88 -37.97
C VAL A 57 4.72 -12.63 -37.29
N LYS A 58 5.49 -12.77 -36.21
CA LYS A 58 6.11 -11.68 -35.40
C LYS A 58 5.10 -10.65 -34.86
N HIS A 59 3.89 -11.10 -34.56
CA HIS A 59 2.80 -10.26 -34.07
C HIS A 59 1.89 -11.06 -33.13
N ASP A 60 1.89 -10.69 -31.86
CA ASP A 60 1.21 -11.41 -30.78
C ASP A 60 -0.32 -11.49 -30.93
N VAL A 61 -0.99 -10.39 -31.28
CA VAL A 61 -2.46 -10.40 -31.46
C VAL A 61 -2.87 -11.19 -32.69
N VAL A 62 -2.11 -11.10 -33.77
CA VAL A 62 -2.38 -11.92 -35.00
C VAL A 62 -2.19 -13.41 -34.68
N ALA A 63 -1.13 -13.78 -33.97
CA ALA A 63 -0.89 -15.14 -33.52
C ALA A 63 -2.04 -15.67 -32.65
N PHE A 64 -2.47 -14.86 -31.67
CA PHE A 64 -3.60 -15.20 -30.81
C PHE A 64 -4.91 -15.39 -31.59
N THR A 65 -5.29 -14.41 -32.43
CA THR A 65 -6.54 -14.50 -33.20
C THR A 65 -6.52 -15.67 -34.20
N THR A 66 -5.36 -16.00 -34.76
CA THR A 66 -5.17 -17.17 -35.62
C THR A 66 -5.36 -18.47 -34.83
N ALA A 67 -4.74 -18.62 -33.67
CA ALA A 67 -4.91 -19.81 -32.82
C ALA A 67 -6.38 -20.00 -32.38
N VAL A 68 -7.07 -18.94 -32.04
CA VAL A 68 -8.51 -18.99 -31.73
C VAL A 68 -9.32 -19.35 -32.97
N ALA A 69 -8.98 -18.80 -34.13
CA ALA A 69 -9.67 -19.09 -35.39
C ALA A 69 -9.58 -20.58 -35.79
N GLU A 70 -8.45 -21.23 -35.55
CA GLU A 70 -8.27 -22.67 -35.76
C GLU A 70 -9.28 -23.51 -34.95
N LYS A 71 -9.64 -23.08 -33.75
CA LYS A 71 -10.62 -23.75 -32.87
C LYS A 71 -12.06 -23.44 -33.28
N VAL A 72 -12.36 -22.19 -33.66
CA VAL A 72 -13.72 -21.73 -34.00
C VAL A 72 -14.18 -22.28 -35.35
N GLY A 73 -13.28 -22.32 -36.35
CA GLY A 73 -13.57 -22.76 -37.73
C GLY A 73 -14.18 -21.62 -38.59
N PRO A 74 -15.07 -21.90 -39.55
CA PRO A 74 -15.48 -20.93 -40.60
C PRO A 74 -16.08 -19.62 -40.08
N GLU A 75 -16.67 -19.62 -38.88
CA GLU A 75 -17.27 -18.42 -38.27
C GLU A 75 -16.22 -17.49 -37.67
N SER A 76 -14.96 -17.90 -37.63
CA SER A 76 -13.81 -17.11 -37.12
C SER A 76 -13.53 -15.85 -37.95
N ARG A 77 -14.01 -15.73 -39.15
CA ARG A 77 -13.94 -14.50 -39.96
C ARG A 77 -14.57 -13.28 -39.30
N TRP A 78 -15.35 -13.49 -38.23
CA TRP A 78 -16.00 -12.43 -37.43
C TRP A 78 -15.24 -12.16 -36.13
N LEU A 79 -14.16 -12.87 -35.82
CA LEU A 79 -13.24 -12.58 -34.76
C LEU A 79 -12.42 -11.34 -35.12
N HIS A 80 -12.17 -10.45 -34.18
CA HIS A 80 -11.41 -9.21 -34.39
C HIS A 80 -12.03 -8.25 -35.46
N PHE A 81 -13.33 -8.41 -35.72
CA PHE A 81 -14.01 -7.67 -36.77
C PHE A 81 -14.14 -6.18 -36.44
N GLY A 82 -13.49 -5.32 -37.20
CA GLY A 82 -13.46 -3.86 -37.01
C GLY A 82 -12.54 -3.38 -35.89
N LEU A 83 -11.79 -4.25 -35.26
CA LEU A 83 -10.89 -3.93 -34.14
C LEU A 83 -9.44 -3.77 -34.63
N THR A 84 -8.64 -3.09 -33.82
CA THR A 84 -7.18 -3.08 -33.89
C THR A 84 -6.59 -3.75 -32.66
N SER A 85 -5.32 -4.13 -32.71
CA SER A 85 -4.64 -4.85 -31.62
C SER A 85 -4.83 -4.21 -30.25
N ASN A 86 -4.69 -2.89 -30.15
CA ASN A 86 -4.81 -2.19 -28.86
C ASN A 86 -6.25 -2.00 -28.38
N ASP A 87 -7.25 -2.22 -29.21
CA ASP A 87 -8.63 -2.33 -28.76
C ASP A 87 -8.79 -3.54 -27.81
N VAL A 88 -8.06 -4.61 -28.10
CA VAL A 88 -8.03 -5.82 -27.29
C VAL A 88 -7.01 -5.71 -26.16
N VAL A 89 -5.75 -5.33 -26.46
CA VAL A 89 -4.64 -5.34 -25.50
C VAL A 89 -4.88 -4.36 -24.36
N ASP A 90 -5.21 -3.09 -24.64
CA ASP A 90 -5.41 -2.07 -23.61
C ASP A 90 -6.66 -2.35 -22.77
N THR A 91 -7.75 -2.77 -23.42
CA THR A 91 -9.00 -3.10 -22.72
C THR A 91 -8.83 -4.33 -21.83
N ALA A 92 -8.09 -5.35 -22.29
CA ALA A 92 -7.77 -6.51 -21.47
C ALA A 92 -6.79 -6.19 -20.34
N GLN A 93 -5.80 -5.32 -20.57
CA GLN A 93 -4.88 -4.86 -19.53
C GLN A 93 -5.65 -4.14 -18.42
N ALA A 94 -6.64 -3.31 -18.76
CA ALA A 94 -7.52 -2.68 -17.78
C ALA A 94 -8.24 -3.72 -16.91
N LEU A 95 -8.72 -4.82 -17.48
CA LEU A 95 -9.35 -5.93 -16.73
C LEU A 95 -8.35 -6.61 -15.78
N GLN A 96 -7.11 -6.84 -16.23
CA GLN A 96 -6.06 -7.41 -15.39
C GLN A 96 -5.69 -6.47 -14.24
N VAL A 97 -5.57 -5.17 -14.51
CA VAL A 97 -5.31 -4.14 -13.49
C VAL A 97 -6.46 -4.08 -12.48
N GLN A 98 -7.73 -4.18 -12.92
CA GLN A 98 -8.86 -4.23 -11.98
C GLN A 98 -8.79 -5.45 -11.06
N ALA A 99 -8.44 -6.63 -11.60
CA ALA A 99 -8.26 -7.84 -10.81
C ALA A 99 -7.09 -7.71 -9.81
N ALA A 100 -5.95 -7.14 -10.24
CA ALA A 100 -4.80 -6.85 -9.37
C ALA A 100 -5.16 -5.83 -8.28
N SER A 101 -5.92 -4.79 -8.65
CA SER A 101 -6.39 -3.77 -7.71
C SER A 101 -7.30 -4.33 -6.62
N ALA A 102 -8.10 -5.35 -6.90
CA ALA A 102 -8.92 -6.00 -5.90
C ALA A 102 -8.05 -6.62 -4.77
N LEU A 103 -6.96 -7.30 -5.13
CA LEU A 103 -6.04 -7.90 -4.15
C LEU A 103 -5.29 -6.85 -3.33
N ILE A 104 -4.81 -5.77 -3.99
CA ILE A 104 -4.14 -4.66 -3.29
C ILE A 104 -5.10 -3.98 -2.31
N ARG A 105 -6.36 -3.80 -2.69
CA ARG A 105 -7.42 -3.25 -1.82
C ARG A 105 -7.60 -4.11 -0.56
N GLU A 106 -7.67 -5.44 -0.72
CA GLU A 106 -7.74 -6.37 0.40
C GLU A 106 -6.52 -6.24 1.33
N GLY A 107 -5.32 -6.14 0.76
CA GLY A 107 -4.08 -5.92 1.52
C GLY A 107 -4.09 -4.62 2.32
N LEU A 108 -4.53 -3.50 1.73
CA LEU A 108 -4.67 -2.20 2.40
C LEU A 108 -5.70 -2.26 3.54
N VAL A 109 -6.86 -2.89 3.32
CA VAL A 109 -7.90 -3.07 4.34
C VAL A 109 -7.37 -3.91 5.50
N ARG A 110 -6.64 -4.98 5.23
CA ARG A 110 -6.03 -5.84 6.25
C ARG A 110 -5.01 -5.09 7.08
N LEU A 111 -4.03 -4.40 6.45
CA LEU A 111 -3.01 -3.63 7.16
C LEU A 111 -3.65 -2.55 8.04
N ARG A 112 -4.61 -1.81 7.50
CA ARG A 112 -5.39 -0.80 8.23
C ARG A 112 -6.08 -1.38 9.48
N SER A 113 -6.71 -2.55 9.34
CA SER A 113 -7.40 -3.22 10.45
C SER A 113 -6.43 -3.63 11.56
N VAL A 114 -5.29 -4.19 11.19
CA VAL A 114 -4.23 -4.59 12.13
C VAL A 114 -3.67 -3.36 12.86
N LEU A 115 -3.32 -2.30 12.12
CA LEU A 115 -2.82 -1.05 12.72
C LEU A 115 -3.82 -0.45 13.71
N ARG A 116 -5.12 -0.44 13.37
CA ARG A 116 -6.18 0.04 14.28
C ARG A 116 -6.20 -0.78 15.58
N ARG A 117 -6.20 -2.10 15.48
CA ARG A 117 -6.23 -2.99 16.64
C ARG A 117 -5.03 -2.79 17.54
N ARG A 118 -3.82 -2.81 16.96
CA ARG A 118 -2.57 -2.63 17.70
C ARG A 118 -2.44 -1.23 18.28
N ALA A 119 -2.91 -0.18 17.57
CA ALA A 119 -2.94 1.18 18.11
C ALA A 119 -3.77 1.27 19.40
N HIS A 120 -4.95 0.63 19.42
CA HIS A 120 -5.78 0.61 20.63
C HIS A 120 -5.18 -0.24 21.76
N GLU A 121 -4.51 -1.35 21.42
CA GLU A 121 -3.81 -2.20 22.39
C GLU A 121 -2.74 -1.41 23.15
N PHE A 122 -1.98 -0.57 22.45
CA PHE A 122 -0.88 0.21 23.03
C PHE A 122 -1.21 1.71 23.20
N GLN A 123 -2.49 2.06 23.22
CA GLN A 123 -2.94 3.47 23.31
C GLN A 123 -2.27 4.25 24.43
N HIS A 124 -2.08 3.61 25.57
CA HIS A 124 -1.51 4.22 26.79
C HIS A 124 -0.12 3.68 27.13
N THR A 125 0.54 2.95 26.24
CA THR A 125 1.91 2.46 26.43
C THR A 125 2.91 3.61 26.21
N PRO A 126 3.53 4.16 27.25
CA PRO A 126 4.42 5.30 27.11
C PRO A 126 5.75 4.88 26.49
N MET A 127 6.27 5.73 25.62
CA MET A 127 7.61 5.61 25.06
C MET A 127 8.22 7.00 24.83
N ILE A 128 9.51 7.04 24.63
CA ILE A 128 10.16 8.29 24.24
C ILE A 128 10.00 8.56 22.75
N GLY A 129 9.49 9.74 22.40
CA GLY A 129 9.55 10.27 21.04
C GLY A 129 10.96 10.74 20.71
N ARG A 130 11.43 10.43 19.50
CA ARG A 130 12.76 10.80 19.01
C ARG A 130 12.64 11.71 17.81
N THR A 131 13.39 12.81 17.80
CA THR A 131 13.64 13.63 16.62
C THR A 131 15.13 13.68 16.37
N HIS A 132 15.58 13.64 15.13
CA HIS A 132 16.99 13.55 14.77
C HIS A 132 17.74 12.36 15.42
N GLY A 133 17.01 11.30 15.82
CA GLY A 133 17.57 10.18 16.58
C GLY A 133 17.78 10.45 18.07
N VAL A 134 17.45 11.66 18.58
CA VAL A 134 17.64 12.10 19.96
C VAL A 134 16.31 12.07 20.72
N HIS A 135 16.37 11.77 22.02
CA HIS A 135 15.21 11.80 22.90
C HIS A 135 14.61 13.21 22.96
N ALA A 136 13.30 13.32 22.69
CA ALA A 136 12.57 14.58 22.68
C ALA A 136 11.52 14.59 23.82
N GLU A 137 10.29 14.24 23.52
CA GLU A 137 9.17 14.28 24.47
C GLU A 137 8.48 12.93 24.58
N PRO A 138 7.78 12.64 25.70
CA PRO A 138 6.99 11.42 25.83
C PRO A 138 5.86 11.36 24.79
N ILE A 139 5.71 10.19 24.18
CA ILE A 139 4.55 9.80 23.35
C ILE A 139 4.02 8.44 23.81
N THR A 140 3.05 7.87 23.08
CA THR A 140 2.68 6.47 23.25
C THR A 140 2.97 5.67 21.99
N PHE A 141 3.27 4.37 22.14
CA PHE A 141 3.43 3.48 21.00
C PHE A 141 2.14 3.38 20.17
N GLY A 142 0.98 3.45 20.84
CA GLY A 142 -0.31 3.52 20.15
C GLY A 142 -0.48 4.76 19.28
N LEU A 143 0.05 5.94 19.66
CA LEU A 143 0.04 7.14 18.82
C LEU A 143 0.90 6.96 17.56
N LYS A 144 2.03 6.28 17.67
CA LYS A 144 2.87 5.93 16.51
C LYS A 144 2.10 5.06 15.52
N LEU A 145 1.45 4.01 16.00
CA LEU A 145 0.60 3.11 15.19
C LEU A 145 -0.63 3.84 14.61
N ALA A 146 -1.24 4.75 15.35
CA ALA A 146 -2.36 5.58 14.88
C ALA A 146 -1.94 6.54 13.76
N ASN A 147 -0.71 7.05 13.79
CA ASN A 147 -0.16 7.85 12.70
C ASN A 147 -0.04 7.03 11.42
N TRP A 148 0.52 5.83 11.48
CA TRP A 148 0.60 4.92 10.32
C TRP A 148 -0.79 4.48 9.82
N TYR A 149 -1.74 4.22 10.74
CA TYR A 149 -3.13 3.98 10.35
C TYR A 149 -3.69 5.11 9.49
N SER A 150 -3.47 6.36 9.90
CA SER A 150 -3.95 7.53 9.17
C SER A 150 -3.27 7.69 7.80
N GLU A 151 -2.02 7.26 7.68
CA GLU A 151 -1.26 7.26 6.44
C GLU A 151 -1.80 6.21 5.46
N VAL A 152 -2.01 4.97 5.94
CA VAL A 152 -2.62 3.87 5.16
C VAL A 152 -4.05 4.20 4.74
N GLU A 153 -4.83 4.94 5.56
CA GLU A 153 -6.17 5.37 5.16
C GLU A 153 -6.12 6.34 3.97
N ARG A 154 -5.18 7.29 3.96
CA ARG A 154 -4.96 8.18 2.79
C ARG A 154 -4.46 7.42 1.57
N ASP A 155 -3.61 6.39 1.76
CA ASP A 155 -3.16 5.54 0.65
C ASP A 155 -4.32 4.76 0.03
N ARG A 156 -5.23 4.23 0.85
CA ARG A 156 -6.45 3.59 0.37
C ARG A 156 -7.30 4.53 -0.48
N GLU A 157 -7.51 5.76 -0.02
CA GLU A 157 -8.29 6.75 -0.77
C GLU A 157 -7.63 7.11 -2.13
N ARG A 158 -6.30 7.30 -2.15
CA ARG A 158 -5.56 7.55 -3.40
C ARG A 158 -5.64 6.35 -4.33
N PHE A 159 -5.49 5.14 -3.78
CA PHE A 159 -5.53 3.91 -4.54
C PHE A 159 -6.90 3.66 -5.19
N GLU A 160 -8.01 3.92 -4.48
CA GLU A 160 -9.35 3.80 -5.07
C GLU A 160 -9.52 4.73 -6.28
N ARG A 161 -9.02 5.96 -6.20
CA ARG A 161 -9.06 6.90 -7.34
C ARG A 161 -8.20 6.41 -8.50
N ALA A 162 -6.97 5.97 -8.23
CA ALA A 162 -6.08 5.48 -9.26
C ALA A 162 -6.60 4.20 -9.93
N ALA A 163 -7.18 3.27 -9.17
CA ALA A 163 -7.81 2.07 -9.70
C ALA A 163 -9.04 2.38 -10.55
N GLU A 164 -9.85 3.38 -10.16
CA GLU A 164 -11.00 3.83 -10.96
C GLU A 164 -10.56 4.50 -12.27
N GLU A 165 -9.48 5.28 -12.26
CA GLU A 165 -8.88 5.86 -13.48
C GLU A 165 -8.42 4.78 -14.49
N MET A 166 -8.00 3.62 -14.01
CA MET A 166 -7.62 2.47 -14.83
C MET A 166 -8.82 1.61 -15.26
N ARG A 167 -10.06 1.90 -14.80
CA ARG A 167 -11.25 1.12 -15.12
C ARG A 167 -11.90 1.59 -16.43
N VAL A 168 -11.11 1.66 -17.46
CA VAL A 168 -11.51 2.14 -18.78
C VAL A 168 -11.12 1.17 -19.89
N GLY A 169 -11.90 1.17 -20.96
CA GLY A 169 -11.60 0.42 -22.20
C GLY A 169 -11.72 1.33 -23.42
N LYS A 170 -11.17 0.88 -24.52
CA LYS A 170 -11.29 1.55 -25.84
C LYS A 170 -11.43 0.52 -26.95
N LEU A 171 -12.28 0.82 -27.92
CA LEU A 171 -12.45 0.04 -29.17
C LEU A 171 -12.63 0.99 -30.36
N SER A 172 -11.91 2.10 -30.35
CA SER A 172 -12.01 3.19 -31.34
C SER A 172 -11.08 3.04 -32.54
N GLY A 173 -10.43 1.87 -32.70
CA GLY A 173 -9.63 1.54 -33.87
C GLY A 173 -8.20 2.08 -33.86
N ALA A 174 -7.55 2.01 -35.03
CA ALA A 174 -6.12 2.19 -35.21
C ALA A 174 -5.56 3.57 -34.87
N VAL A 175 -6.39 4.61 -34.87
CA VAL A 175 -6.00 6.01 -34.56
C VAL A 175 -7.00 6.71 -33.66
N GLY A 176 -7.97 5.99 -33.10
CA GLY A 176 -8.98 6.56 -32.21
C GLY A 176 -10.13 7.28 -32.90
N SER A 177 -10.27 7.16 -34.22
CA SER A 177 -11.29 7.84 -35.01
C SER A 177 -12.66 7.15 -35.02
N ALA A 178 -12.77 5.96 -34.43
CA ALA A 178 -13.97 5.12 -34.44
C ALA A 178 -14.51 4.82 -35.86
N ALA A 179 -13.60 4.72 -36.86
CA ALA A 179 -13.97 4.59 -38.26
C ALA A 179 -14.75 3.30 -38.57
N HIS A 180 -14.60 2.25 -37.80
CA HIS A 180 -15.19 0.94 -38.06
C HIS A 180 -16.19 0.49 -36.98
N LEU A 181 -16.22 1.13 -35.82
CA LEU A 181 -17.09 0.80 -34.71
C LEU A 181 -17.75 2.06 -34.17
N ASP A 182 -19.08 2.06 -34.14
CA ASP A 182 -19.85 3.15 -33.54
C ASP A 182 -19.50 3.33 -32.05
N PRO A 183 -19.23 4.54 -31.57
CA PRO A 183 -18.95 4.82 -30.15
C PRO A 183 -20.01 4.28 -29.19
N GLU A 184 -21.31 4.24 -29.59
CA GLU A 184 -22.33 3.62 -28.74
C GLU A 184 -22.13 2.11 -28.56
N LEU A 185 -21.56 1.43 -29.56
CA LEU A 185 -21.21 0.02 -29.42
C LEU A 185 -19.97 -0.18 -28.58
N GLU A 186 -18.97 0.69 -28.70
CA GLU A 186 -17.80 0.74 -27.80
C GLU A 186 -18.24 0.84 -26.33
N GLU A 187 -19.17 1.78 -26.02
CA GLU A 187 -19.69 1.95 -24.68
C GLU A 187 -20.39 0.67 -24.19
N LYS A 188 -21.24 0.06 -25.01
CA LYS A 188 -21.93 -1.20 -24.66
C LYS A 188 -20.96 -2.36 -24.40
N ILE A 189 -19.87 -2.45 -25.19
CA ILE A 189 -18.82 -3.46 -24.98
C ILE A 189 -18.10 -3.20 -23.66
N CYS A 190 -17.69 -1.97 -23.39
CA CYS A 190 -17.01 -1.60 -22.15
C CYS A 190 -17.90 -1.88 -20.93
N VAL A 191 -19.16 -1.49 -20.93
CA VAL A 191 -20.13 -1.78 -19.86
C VAL A 191 -20.27 -3.27 -19.62
N ARG A 192 -20.36 -4.08 -20.70
CA ARG A 192 -20.42 -5.55 -20.61
C ARG A 192 -19.20 -6.15 -19.94
N LEU A 193 -18.03 -5.51 -20.11
CA LEU A 193 -16.78 -5.90 -19.48
C LEU A 193 -16.60 -5.37 -18.05
N GLY A 194 -17.50 -4.49 -17.57
CA GLY A 194 -17.41 -3.80 -16.29
C GLY A 194 -16.46 -2.60 -16.32
N LEU A 195 -16.19 -2.05 -17.52
CA LEU A 195 -15.36 -0.89 -17.77
C LEU A 195 -16.21 0.31 -18.20
N LYS A 196 -15.61 1.49 -18.24
CA LYS A 196 -16.14 2.68 -18.89
C LYS A 196 -15.42 2.87 -20.23
N ALA A 197 -16.13 3.29 -21.27
CA ALA A 197 -15.45 3.71 -22.49
C ALA A 197 -14.70 5.03 -22.22
N VAL A 198 -13.48 5.15 -22.74
CA VAL A 198 -12.79 6.45 -22.72
C VAL A 198 -13.53 7.44 -23.64
N PRO A 199 -13.65 8.71 -23.27
CA PRO A 199 -14.34 9.70 -24.12
C PRO A 199 -13.67 9.88 -25.48
N VAL A 200 -12.35 9.76 -25.51
CA VAL A 200 -11.50 9.86 -26.72
C VAL A 200 -10.17 9.19 -26.44
N SER A 201 -9.58 8.60 -27.43
CA SER A 201 -8.25 7.98 -27.38
C SER A 201 -7.48 8.21 -28.68
N SER A 202 -6.23 7.79 -28.71
CA SER A 202 -5.47 7.54 -29.94
C SER A 202 -5.62 6.06 -30.32
N GLN A 203 -4.57 5.44 -30.83
CA GLN A 203 -4.56 3.97 -30.97
C GLN A 203 -4.58 3.28 -29.59
N VAL A 204 -4.16 4.00 -28.55
CA VAL A 204 -4.05 3.51 -27.16
C VAL A 204 -4.82 4.42 -26.21
N ILE A 205 -5.15 3.88 -25.03
CA ILE A 205 -5.57 4.66 -23.86
C ILE A 205 -4.38 5.53 -23.42
N GLN A 206 -4.60 6.79 -23.03
CA GLN A 206 -3.54 7.69 -22.60
C GLN A 206 -2.83 7.14 -21.37
N ARG A 207 -1.50 7.21 -21.38
CA ARG A 207 -0.62 6.59 -20.37
C ARG A 207 -0.45 7.40 -19.08
N ASP A 208 -0.98 8.62 -19.02
CA ASP A 208 -1.10 9.37 -17.76
C ASP A 208 -1.86 8.60 -16.67
N ARG A 209 -2.89 7.81 -17.04
CA ARG A 209 -3.62 6.92 -16.14
C ARG A 209 -2.72 5.84 -15.55
N HIS A 210 -1.91 5.19 -16.40
CA HIS A 210 -0.93 4.18 -15.98
C HIS A 210 0.14 4.78 -15.08
N ALA A 211 0.65 5.97 -15.45
CA ALA A 211 1.62 6.71 -14.64
C ALA A 211 1.05 7.07 -13.27
N TYR A 212 -0.20 7.55 -13.20
CA TYR A 212 -0.87 7.86 -11.94
C TYR A 212 -1.08 6.62 -11.06
N TYR A 213 -1.46 5.49 -11.67
CA TYR A 213 -1.61 4.22 -10.95
C TYR A 213 -0.27 3.75 -10.36
N LEU A 214 0.80 3.72 -11.16
CA LEU A 214 2.13 3.33 -10.73
C LEU A 214 2.71 4.28 -9.68
N ALA A 215 2.51 5.59 -9.83
CA ALA A 215 2.88 6.58 -8.82
C ALA A 215 2.16 6.36 -7.49
N THR A 216 0.88 5.98 -7.54
CA THR A 216 0.12 5.65 -6.34
C THR A 216 0.66 4.39 -5.65
N LEU A 217 1.02 3.34 -6.41
CA LEU A 217 1.70 2.17 -5.87
C LEU A 217 3.04 2.52 -5.21
N ALA A 218 3.80 3.44 -5.82
CA ALA A 218 5.05 3.94 -5.26
C ALA A 218 4.84 4.70 -3.93
N VAL A 219 3.78 5.48 -3.80
CA VAL A 219 3.42 6.16 -2.54
C VAL A 219 3.08 5.14 -1.45
N ILE A 220 2.29 4.10 -1.76
CA ILE A 220 2.01 2.99 -0.83
C ILE A 220 3.31 2.32 -0.38
N ALA A 221 4.23 2.05 -1.32
CA ALA A 221 5.53 1.49 -1.00
C ALA A 221 6.38 2.42 -0.10
N CYS A 222 6.27 3.75 -0.24
CA CYS A 222 6.91 4.71 0.66
C CYS A 222 6.36 4.63 2.08
N THR A 223 5.04 4.52 2.25
CA THR A 223 4.41 4.32 3.56
C THR A 223 4.90 3.02 4.22
N LEU A 224 4.95 1.92 3.47
CA LEU A 224 5.46 0.64 3.98
C LEU A 224 6.95 0.70 4.34
N ASP A 225 7.76 1.42 3.56
CA ASP A 225 9.18 1.65 3.86
C ASP A 225 9.37 2.52 5.11
N SER A 226 8.55 3.56 5.29
CA SER A 226 8.55 4.40 6.50
C SER A 226 8.28 3.57 7.77
N ILE A 227 7.27 2.70 7.73
CA ILE A 227 6.98 1.77 8.83
C ILE A 227 8.18 0.83 9.06
N ALA A 228 8.71 0.24 8.00
CA ALA A 228 9.82 -0.71 8.06
C ALA A 228 11.10 -0.08 8.65
N ILE A 229 11.43 1.15 8.26
CA ILE A 229 12.58 1.89 8.78
C ILE A 229 12.42 2.11 10.29
N GLU A 230 11.25 2.58 10.72
CA GLU A 230 11.03 2.83 12.15
C GLU A 230 11.06 1.55 12.98
N MET A 231 10.42 0.46 12.50
CA MET A 231 10.44 -0.82 13.22
C MET A 231 11.86 -1.40 13.33
N ARG A 232 12.69 -1.25 12.29
CA ARG A 232 14.11 -1.61 12.34
C ARG A 232 14.89 -0.78 13.34
N HIS A 233 14.57 0.53 13.49
CA HIS A 233 15.17 1.38 14.51
C HIS A 233 14.75 0.97 15.92
N LEU A 234 13.50 0.57 16.14
CA LEU A 234 13.01 0.10 17.44
C LEU A 234 13.64 -1.23 17.86
N GLN A 235 14.08 -2.07 16.91
CA GLN A 235 14.74 -3.36 17.16
C GLN A 235 16.25 -3.23 17.42
N ARG A 236 16.86 -2.08 17.21
CA ARG A 236 18.32 -1.90 17.45
C ARG A 236 18.69 -2.29 18.86
N THR A 237 19.90 -2.83 19.03
CA THR A 237 20.42 -3.34 20.32
C THR A 237 20.30 -2.32 21.45
N GLU A 238 20.59 -1.04 21.17
CA GLU A 238 20.53 0.06 22.15
C GLU A 238 19.08 0.45 22.49
N VAL A 239 18.14 0.21 21.60
CA VAL A 239 16.72 0.61 21.71
C VAL A 239 15.89 -0.54 22.28
N ARG A 240 15.71 -1.63 21.55
CA ARG A 240 14.99 -2.86 21.95
C ARG A 240 13.56 -2.60 22.47
N GLU A 241 12.84 -1.72 21.82
CA GLU A 241 11.46 -1.36 22.19
C GLU A 241 10.42 -2.23 21.48
N ALA A 242 10.75 -2.73 20.29
CA ALA A 242 9.98 -3.71 19.55
C ALA A 242 10.89 -4.62 18.73
N GLU A 243 10.44 -5.83 18.40
CA GLU A 243 11.19 -6.81 17.59
C GLU A 243 10.24 -7.59 16.70
N GLU A 244 10.70 -7.99 15.48
CA GLU A 244 10.00 -8.99 14.68
C GLU A 244 9.77 -10.27 15.50
N PHE A 245 8.60 -10.88 15.32
CA PHE A 245 8.34 -12.21 15.89
C PHE A 245 9.35 -13.21 15.36
N PHE A 246 9.97 -13.93 16.27
CA PHE A 246 10.99 -14.93 15.98
C PHE A 246 10.52 -16.30 16.48
N SER A 247 10.27 -17.24 15.54
CA SER A 247 9.83 -18.59 15.91
C SER A 247 10.96 -19.41 16.51
N GLU A 248 10.64 -20.41 17.32
CA GLU A 248 11.63 -21.26 18.02
C GLU A 248 12.62 -21.95 17.08
N GLN A 249 12.19 -22.32 15.87
CA GLN A 249 13.03 -22.99 14.89
C GLN A 249 13.77 -22.04 13.94
N GLN A 250 13.46 -20.75 14.00
CA GLN A 250 14.06 -19.75 13.12
C GLN A 250 15.51 -19.47 13.53
N LYS A 251 16.41 -19.37 12.55
CA LYS A 251 17.80 -18.98 12.76
C LYS A 251 17.99 -17.53 12.31
N GLY A 252 18.39 -16.66 13.22
CA GLY A 252 18.56 -15.22 12.94
C GLY A 252 19.93 -14.86 12.37
N SER A 253 20.92 -15.71 12.59
CA SER A 253 22.30 -15.51 12.13
C SER A 253 23.02 -16.84 11.95
N SER A 254 23.84 -16.94 10.93
CA SER A 254 24.70 -18.12 10.72
C SER A 254 25.85 -18.20 11.69
N ALA A 255 26.29 -17.06 12.27
CA ALA A 255 27.47 -16.97 13.14
C ALA A 255 27.15 -16.75 14.62
N MET A 256 26.04 -16.02 14.91
CA MET A 256 25.70 -15.64 16.29
C MET A 256 24.27 -16.10 16.63
N PRO A 257 24.10 -17.19 17.42
CA PRO A 257 22.78 -17.79 17.68
C PRO A 257 21.75 -16.87 18.34
N HIS A 258 22.21 -15.88 19.10
CA HIS A 258 21.33 -14.91 19.80
C HIS A 258 20.89 -13.73 18.93
N LYS A 259 21.49 -13.55 17.75
CA LYS A 259 21.26 -12.38 16.90
C LYS A 259 19.96 -12.54 16.11
N ARG A 260 18.98 -11.69 16.39
CA ARG A 260 17.70 -11.62 15.69
C ARG A 260 17.69 -10.38 14.80
N ASN A 261 17.74 -10.61 13.49
CA ASN A 261 17.74 -9.51 12.50
C ASN A 261 16.32 -9.19 12.05
N PRO A 262 15.99 -7.90 11.80
CA PRO A 262 14.69 -7.49 11.26
C PRO A 262 14.61 -7.73 9.74
N VAL A 263 14.87 -8.99 9.30
CA VAL A 263 15.06 -9.36 7.88
C VAL A 263 13.81 -9.05 7.04
N ASN A 264 12.64 -9.26 7.61
CA ASN A 264 11.40 -9.03 6.87
C ASN A 264 11.14 -7.53 6.66
N TRP A 265 11.43 -6.69 7.65
CA TRP A 265 11.38 -5.23 7.49
C TRP A 265 12.46 -4.71 6.53
N GLU A 266 13.65 -5.33 6.52
CA GLU A 266 14.71 -5.02 5.54
C GLU A 266 14.27 -5.35 4.12
N GLN A 267 13.61 -6.49 3.91
CA GLN A 267 13.03 -6.88 2.62
C GLN A 267 12.00 -5.87 2.13
N ILE A 268 11.09 -5.42 2.99
CA ILE A 268 10.10 -4.38 2.63
C ILE A 268 10.81 -3.10 2.18
N SER A 269 11.81 -2.63 2.93
CA SER A 269 12.61 -1.44 2.55
C SER A 269 13.32 -1.63 1.21
N GLY A 270 13.84 -2.82 0.93
CA GLY A 270 14.49 -3.16 -0.34
C GLY A 270 13.49 -3.14 -1.52
N LEU A 271 12.35 -3.81 -1.37
CA LEU A 271 11.33 -3.92 -2.40
C LEU A 271 10.67 -2.57 -2.71
N ALA A 272 10.50 -1.70 -1.71
CA ALA A 272 9.99 -0.35 -1.92
C ALA A 272 10.83 0.47 -2.90
N ARG A 273 12.15 0.24 -2.97
CA ARG A 273 13.03 0.89 -3.94
C ARG A 273 12.70 0.48 -5.36
N VAL A 274 12.39 -0.81 -5.58
CA VAL A 274 12.02 -1.35 -6.89
C VAL A 274 10.71 -0.73 -7.35
N VAL A 275 9.67 -0.72 -6.49
CA VAL A 275 8.37 -0.12 -6.84
C VAL A 275 8.49 1.38 -7.17
N ARG A 276 9.33 2.13 -6.45
CA ARG A 276 9.59 3.53 -6.79
C ARG A 276 10.30 3.70 -8.13
N ALA A 277 11.26 2.82 -8.44
CA ALA A 277 11.99 2.86 -9.70
C ALA A 277 11.09 2.51 -10.91
N THR A 278 10.19 1.54 -10.77
CA THR A 278 9.24 1.18 -11.84
C THR A 278 8.23 2.27 -12.14
N ALA A 279 7.84 3.09 -11.15
CA ALA A 279 6.98 4.24 -11.36
C ALA A 279 7.61 5.30 -12.29
N GLN A 280 8.93 5.50 -12.21
CA GLN A 280 9.65 6.39 -13.13
C GLN A 280 9.48 5.96 -14.59
N ALA A 281 9.62 4.67 -14.88
CA ALA A 281 9.41 4.15 -16.23
C ALA A 281 7.95 4.37 -16.72
N GLY A 282 6.99 4.36 -15.79
CA GLY A 282 5.59 4.70 -16.09
C GLY A 282 5.39 6.15 -16.54
N PHE A 283 6.13 7.10 -15.97
CA PHE A 283 6.09 8.49 -16.41
C PHE A 283 6.66 8.68 -17.82
N GLU A 284 7.73 7.97 -18.16
CA GLU A 284 8.34 8.03 -19.49
C GLU A 284 7.39 7.52 -20.58
N ASN A 285 6.47 6.62 -20.25
CA ASN A 285 5.49 6.06 -21.21
C ASN A 285 4.35 7.05 -21.56
N VAL A 286 4.23 8.20 -20.91
CA VAL A 286 3.17 9.19 -21.20
C VAL A 286 3.37 9.82 -22.58
N ALA A 287 4.61 10.14 -22.93
CA ALA A 287 4.95 10.79 -24.20
C ALA A 287 5.21 9.74 -25.29
N LEU A 288 4.24 9.55 -26.18
CA LEU A 288 4.35 8.68 -27.34
C LEU A 288 4.35 9.50 -28.65
N TRP A 289 4.89 8.95 -29.72
CA TRP A 289 4.85 9.58 -31.03
C TRP A 289 3.46 9.48 -31.66
N HIS A 290 2.92 10.61 -32.09
CA HIS A 290 1.64 10.70 -32.80
C HIS A 290 0.52 9.95 -32.05
N GLU A 291 -0.24 9.13 -32.75
CA GLU A 291 -1.32 8.32 -32.16
C GLU A 291 -0.79 7.10 -31.40
N ARG A 292 0.44 6.66 -31.65
CA ARG A 292 1.17 5.62 -30.89
C ARG A 292 2.52 5.31 -31.54
N ASP A 293 3.54 5.08 -30.71
CA ASP A 293 4.64 4.16 -31.00
C ASP A 293 4.60 2.96 -30.03
N ILE A 294 5.45 1.94 -30.22
CA ILE A 294 5.39 0.71 -29.41
C ILE A 294 6.31 0.71 -28.18
N SER A 295 7.01 1.80 -27.90
CA SER A 295 8.00 1.89 -26.81
C SER A 295 7.43 1.54 -25.45
N HIS A 296 6.20 1.97 -25.15
CA HIS A 296 5.50 1.69 -23.90
C HIS A 296 5.26 0.20 -23.66
N SER A 297 5.02 -0.58 -24.72
CA SER A 297 4.51 -1.96 -24.61
C SER A 297 5.50 -2.90 -23.91
N SER A 298 6.78 -2.84 -24.27
CA SER A 298 7.83 -3.66 -23.63
C SER A 298 8.02 -3.29 -22.16
N VAL A 299 7.89 -2.02 -21.81
CA VAL A 299 8.03 -1.50 -20.46
C VAL A 299 6.86 -1.95 -19.60
N GLU A 300 5.62 -1.80 -20.06
CA GLU A 300 4.41 -2.15 -19.32
C GLU A 300 4.29 -3.64 -18.99
N ARG A 301 4.86 -4.51 -19.83
CA ARG A 301 4.97 -5.96 -19.57
C ARG A 301 5.80 -6.28 -18.33
N VAL A 302 6.64 -5.36 -17.88
CA VAL A 302 7.47 -5.50 -16.68
C VAL A 302 6.86 -4.70 -15.52
N ILE A 303 6.65 -3.39 -15.69
CA ILE A 303 6.36 -2.50 -14.58
C ILE A 303 4.98 -2.70 -13.95
N LEU A 304 3.95 -3.09 -14.71
CA LEU A 304 2.61 -3.34 -14.16
C LEU A 304 2.56 -4.64 -13.35
N PRO A 305 3.02 -5.80 -13.89
CA PRO A 305 3.11 -7.02 -13.11
C PRO A 305 3.97 -6.85 -11.86
N ASP A 306 5.20 -6.40 -12.01
CA ASP A 306 6.17 -6.33 -10.92
C ASP A 306 5.69 -5.38 -9.81
N SER A 307 5.22 -4.17 -10.15
CA SER A 307 4.74 -3.22 -9.15
C SER A 307 3.55 -3.75 -8.35
N THR A 308 2.58 -4.38 -9.03
CA THR A 308 1.38 -4.91 -8.36
C THR A 308 1.70 -6.14 -7.52
N ILE A 309 2.56 -7.04 -8.01
CA ILE A 309 3.01 -8.24 -7.28
C ILE A 309 3.77 -7.82 -6.02
N LEU A 310 4.70 -6.87 -6.15
CA LEU A 310 5.51 -6.41 -5.03
C LEU A 310 4.69 -5.69 -3.97
N VAL A 311 3.78 -4.79 -4.37
CA VAL A 311 2.92 -4.07 -3.42
C VAL A 311 1.96 -5.02 -2.70
N ASP A 312 1.35 -5.98 -3.40
CA ASP A 312 0.51 -7.02 -2.80
C ASP A 312 1.30 -7.83 -1.75
N TYR A 313 2.49 -8.30 -2.12
CA TYR A 313 3.37 -9.03 -1.20
C TYR A 313 3.75 -8.19 0.03
N MET A 314 4.17 -6.92 -0.19
CA MET A 314 4.60 -6.03 0.88
C MET A 314 3.45 -5.71 1.85
N LEU A 315 2.23 -5.48 1.35
CA LEU A 315 1.05 -5.23 2.19
C LEU A 315 0.71 -6.43 3.08
N HIS A 316 0.69 -7.64 2.50
CA HIS A 316 0.45 -8.86 3.26
C HIS A 316 1.53 -9.11 4.30
N LYS A 317 2.79 -8.90 3.92
CA LYS A 317 3.94 -9.05 4.80
C LYS A 317 3.89 -8.05 5.95
N ALA A 318 3.71 -6.76 5.66
CA ALA A 318 3.64 -5.70 6.67
C ALA A 318 2.47 -5.92 7.65
N ALA A 319 1.29 -6.30 7.15
CA ALA A 319 0.15 -6.62 8.00
C ALA A 319 0.47 -7.77 8.97
N GLY A 320 1.11 -8.83 8.49
CA GLY A 320 1.55 -9.96 9.33
C GLY A 320 2.58 -9.56 10.37
N LEU A 321 3.57 -8.75 9.97
CA LEU A 321 4.63 -8.28 10.88
C LEU A 321 4.06 -7.40 12.00
N VAL A 322 3.26 -6.39 11.66
CA VAL A 322 2.61 -5.53 12.68
C VAL A 322 1.70 -6.34 13.60
N ASP A 323 1.03 -7.37 13.07
CA ASP A 323 0.13 -8.23 13.84
C ASP A 323 0.85 -9.02 14.93
N THR A 324 2.03 -9.53 14.60
CA THR A 324 2.81 -10.44 15.44
C THR A 324 3.99 -9.77 16.16
N GLU A 325 4.21 -8.47 15.95
CA GLU A 325 5.32 -7.71 16.53
C GLU A 325 5.39 -7.86 18.04
N LEU A 326 6.57 -8.19 18.55
CA LEU A 326 6.87 -8.22 19.97
C LEU A 326 7.16 -6.82 20.48
N VAL A 327 6.38 -6.36 21.45
CA VAL A 327 6.50 -5.02 22.03
C VAL A 327 6.95 -5.15 23.47
N TYR A 328 7.88 -4.29 23.89
CA TYR A 328 8.48 -4.32 25.23
C TYR A 328 8.18 -3.02 26.01
N PRO A 329 6.99 -2.89 26.67
CA PRO A 329 6.58 -1.66 27.36
C PRO A 329 7.56 -1.26 28.48
N GLU A 330 8.11 -2.23 29.21
CA GLU A 330 9.08 -1.94 30.28
C GLU A 330 10.39 -1.37 29.74
N ARG A 331 10.82 -1.83 28.55
CA ARG A 331 12.00 -1.28 27.88
C ARG A 331 11.73 0.12 27.35
N MET A 332 10.54 0.37 26.79
CA MET A 332 10.10 1.70 26.37
C MET A 332 10.15 2.68 27.53
N LYS A 333 9.64 2.27 28.69
CA LYS A 333 9.66 3.07 29.92
C LYS A 333 11.11 3.32 30.40
N ALA A 334 11.94 2.31 30.44
CA ALA A 334 13.34 2.44 30.84
C ALA A 334 14.10 3.42 29.92
N ASN A 335 13.87 3.36 28.60
CA ASN A 335 14.48 4.30 27.66
C ASN A 335 13.97 5.73 27.87
N LEU A 336 12.68 5.94 28.17
CA LEU A 336 12.11 7.23 28.49
C LEU A 336 12.75 7.84 29.74
N GLU A 337 13.03 7.04 30.76
CA GLU A 337 13.61 7.44 32.04
C GLU A 337 15.14 7.59 32.00
N SER A 338 15.80 7.07 30.95
CA SER A 338 17.28 6.93 30.88
C SER A 338 18.05 8.26 30.99
N THR A 339 17.42 9.39 30.69
CA THR A 339 18.02 10.72 30.74
C THR A 339 17.76 11.47 32.06
N GLY A 340 17.33 10.77 33.13
CA GLY A 340 17.12 11.36 34.44
C GLY A 340 16.12 12.52 34.45
N GLY A 341 15.11 12.48 33.56
CA GLY A 341 14.04 13.46 33.48
C GLY A 341 14.29 14.66 32.53
N LEU A 342 15.39 14.69 31.78
CA LEU A 342 15.68 15.76 30.80
C LEU A 342 14.56 15.95 29.76
N VAL A 343 13.84 14.91 29.43
CA VAL A 343 12.69 14.93 28.50
C VAL A 343 11.53 15.81 28.96
N PHE A 344 11.52 16.22 30.23
CA PHE A 344 10.51 17.12 30.83
C PHE A 344 10.97 18.58 30.93
N SER A 345 12.19 18.91 30.48
CA SER A 345 12.76 20.24 30.58
C SER A 345 11.92 21.33 29.90
N GLY A 346 11.29 20.99 28.76
CA GLY A 346 10.35 21.87 28.06
C GLY A 346 9.12 22.22 28.90
N GLN A 347 8.55 21.28 29.65
CA GLN A 347 7.41 21.55 30.53
C GLN A 347 7.79 22.45 31.69
N LEU A 348 8.96 22.22 32.30
CA LEU A 348 9.46 23.08 33.40
C LEU A 348 9.67 24.52 32.90
N LEU A 349 10.21 24.71 31.70
CA LEU A 349 10.36 26.04 31.10
C LEU A 349 9.01 26.74 30.94
N LEU A 350 7.98 26.05 30.47
CA LEU A 350 6.64 26.59 30.35
C LEU A 350 6.05 26.97 31.72
N ASP A 351 6.23 26.13 32.74
CA ASP A 351 5.71 26.36 34.09
C ASP A 351 6.38 27.58 34.76
N LEU A 352 7.68 27.83 34.52
CA LEU A 352 8.40 29.02 34.96
C LEU A 352 7.91 30.28 34.22
N ALA A 353 7.68 30.19 32.91
CA ALA A 353 7.13 31.30 32.13
C ALA A 353 5.71 31.68 32.57
N GLU A 354 4.83 30.71 32.87
CA GLU A 354 3.51 30.92 33.42
C GLU A 354 3.56 31.60 34.81
N ALA A 355 4.63 31.36 35.58
CA ALA A 355 4.87 32.01 36.85
C ALA A 355 5.44 33.44 36.74
N GLY A 356 5.52 33.98 35.52
CA GLY A 356 5.95 35.36 35.27
C GLY A 356 7.44 35.54 35.05
N MET A 357 8.21 34.44 34.88
CA MET A 357 9.62 34.54 34.48
C MET A 357 9.72 34.85 32.96
N PRO A 358 10.54 35.86 32.57
CA PRO A 358 10.81 36.06 31.13
C PRO A 358 11.32 34.77 30.49
N ARG A 359 10.84 34.48 29.28
CA ARG A 359 11.15 33.21 28.59
C ARG A 359 12.65 32.94 28.48
N GLU A 360 13.45 33.96 28.15
CA GLU A 360 14.90 33.83 28.02
C GLU A 360 15.59 33.50 29.36
N ASP A 361 15.07 34.03 30.46
CA ASP A 361 15.58 33.75 31.81
C ASP A 361 15.21 32.31 32.21
N ALA A 362 13.95 31.92 31.98
CA ALA A 362 13.51 30.55 32.20
C ALA A 362 14.32 29.56 31.37
N TYR A 363 14.58 29.87 30.10
CA TYR A 363 15.41 29.04 29.21
C TYR A 363 16.83 28.90 29.78
N ARG A 364 17.51 30.01 30.12
CA ARG A 364 18.88 29.95 30.67
C ARG A 364 18.94 29.15 31.96
N LEU A 365 17.94 29.31 32.84
CA LEU A 365 17.86 28.60 34.09
C LEU A 365 17.71 27.09 33.90
N VAL A 366 16.73 26.67 33.06
CA VAL A 366 16.50 25.28 32.75
C VAL A 366 17.70 24.67 32.00
N GLN A 367 18.27 25.40 31.03
CA GLN A 367 19.43 24.94 30.26
C GLN A 367 20.67 24.72 31.18
N ARG A 368 20.92 25.58 32.14
CA ARG A 368 22.03 25.42 33.12
C ARG A 368 21.94 24.05 33.82
N HIS A 369 20.78 23.67 34.30
CA HIS A 369 20.58 22.37 34.95
C HIS A 369 20.57 21.22 33.97
N ALA A 370 19.98 21.40 32.82
CA ALA A 370 19.94 20.35 31.78
C ALA A 370 21.33 19.99 31.28
N MET A 371 22.17 20.98 30.97
CA MET A 371 23.56 20.76 30.54
C MET A 371 24.42 20.14 31.64
N ARG A 372 24.18 20.54 32.88
CA ARG A 372 24.85 19.93 34.04
C ARG A 372 24.44 18.47 34.21
N ALA A 373 23.13 18.17 34.13
CA ALA A 373 22.63 16.79 34.16
C ALA A 373 23.24 15.94 33.04
N TRP A 374 23.29 16.47 31.84
CA TRP A 374 23.84 15.79 30.67
C TRP A 374 25.33 15.49 30.79
N ASN A 375 26.14 16.52 31.15
CA ASN A 375 27.59 16.40 31.18
C ASN A 375 28.11 15.59 32.37
N GLU A 376 27.44 15.69 33.52
CA GLU A 376 27.85 15.05 34.77
C GLU A 376 27.12 13.73 35.06
N GLY A 377 26.15 13.33 34.24
CA GLY A 377 25.32 12.14 34.45
C GLY A 377 24.39 12.23 35.64
N LEU A 378 23.99 13.46 36.06
CA LEU A 378 23.13 13.70 37.20
C LEU A 378 21.66 13.61 36.85
N ASN A 379 20.82 13.37 37.88
CA ASN A 379 19.37 13.36 37.70
C ASN A 379 18.84 14.81 37.60
N PHE A 380 18.29 15.17 36.44
CA PHE A 380 17.78 16.51 36.17
C PHE A 380 16.64 16.91 37.12
N ARG A 381 15.73 15.97 37.43
CA ARG A 381 14.63 16.20 38.37
C ARG A 381 15.14 16.61 39.77
N GLU A 382 16.16 15.93 40.25
CA GLU A 382 16.75 16.25 41.57
C GLU A 382 17.46 17.60 41.55
N LEU A 383 18.18 17.94 40.48
CA LEU A 383 18.84 19.23 40.34
C LEU A 383 17.83 20.39 40.44
N VAL A 384 16.71 20.31 39.72
CA VAL A 384 15.73 21.42 39.71
C VAL A 384 14.86 21.46 40.95
N LEU A 385 14.60 20.31 41.61
CA LEU A 385 13.88 20.26 42.89
C LEU A 385 14.67 20.91 44.05
N ASN A 386 15.99 20.92 43.95
CA ASN A 386 16.89 21.49 44.96
C ASN A 386 17.39 22.90 44.63
N ASP A 387 16.99 23.46 43.46
CA ASP A 387 17.39 24.82 43.07
C ASP A 387 16.55 25.88 43.77
N LYS A 388 17.23 26.82 44.48
CA LYS A 388 16.60 27.90 45.25
C LYS A 388 15.94 28.95 44.36
N GLU A 389 16.47 29.19 43.17
CA GLU A 389 15.93 30.16 42.24
C GLU A 389 14.61 29.68 41.62
N ILE A 390 14.53 28.37 41.26
CA ILE A 390 13.29 27.72 40.80
C ILE A 390 12.27 27.69 41.95
N ALA A 391 12.67 27.26 43.15
CA ALA A 391 11.80 27.16 44.33
C ALA A 391 11.21 28.53 44.77
N ALA A 392 11.91 29.64 44.53
CA ALA A 392 11.41 30.97 44.76
C ALA A 392 10.32 31.41 43.75
N ARG A 393 10.21 30.77 42.60
CA ARG A 393 9.27 31.12 41.52
C ARG A 393 8.03 30.26 41.48
N ILE A 394 8.20 28.95 41.68
CA ILE A 394 7.09 27.97 41.61
C ILE A 394 7.18 27.01 42.81
N PRO A 395 6.04 26.61 43.38
CA PRO A 395 6.03 25.69 44.51
C PRO A 395 6.54 24.30 44.09
N ARG A 396 7.12 23.57 45.05
CA ARG A 396 7.67 22.23 44.85
C ARG A 396 6.69 21.28 44.14
N SER A 397 5.42 21.33 44.49
CA SER A 397 4.37 20.52 43.86
C SER A 397 4.21 20.82 42.37
N LYS A 398 4.40 22.08 41.93
CA LYS A 398 4.37 22.45 40.50
C LYS A 398 5.61 21.94 39.77
N ILE A 399 6.78 21.96 40.42
CA ILE A 399 8.01 21.38 39.90
C ILE A 399 7.81 19.85 39.71
N GLU A 400 7.32 19.14 40.72
CA GLU A 400 7.05 17.71 40.67
C GLU A 400 6.03 17.36 39.57
N ASN A 401 5.01 18.17 39.38
CA ASN A 401 3.99 18.01 38.33
C ASN A 401 4.55 18.20 36.92
N ALA A 402 5.64 18.96 36.73
CA ALA A 402 6.31 19.05 35.42
C ALA A 402 6.85 17.71 34.95
N PHE A 403 7.17 16.78 35.86
CA PHE A 403 7.66 15.43 35.59
C PHE A 403 6.54 14.37 35.57
N ASP A 404 5.28 14.79 35.67
CA ASP A 404 4.16 13.86 35.59
C ASP A 404 3.88 13.44 34.15
N LEU A 405 4.09 12.16 33.84
CA LEU A 405 3.86 11.56 32.54
C LEU A 405 2.37 11.67 32.12
N ASN A 406 1.43 11.58 33.07
CA ASN A 406 -0.01 11.73 32.78
C ASN A 406 -0.33 13.14 32.27
N ARG A 407 0.34 14.15 32.77
CA ARG A 407 0.23 15.53 32.31
C ARG A 407 0.69 15.65 30.83
N GLN A 408 1.81 15.00 30.47
CA GLN A 408 2.34 14.99 29.11
C GLN A 408 1.40 14.27 28.14
N LEU A 409 0.84 13.15 28.56
CA LEU A 409 0.01 12.27 27.72
C LEU A 409 -1.50 12.56 27.81
N ARG A 410 -1.93 13.64 28.51
CA ARG A 410 -3.34 13.98 28.76
C ARG A 410 -4.24 14.10 27.53
N ASN A 411 -3.65 14.32 26.37
CA ASN A 411 -4.40 14.52 25.13
C ASN A 411 -4.46 13.26 24.23
N VAL A 412 -3.87 12.15 24.64
CA VAL A 412 -3.84 10.91 23.85
C VAL A 412 -5.23 10.46 23.43
N ASP A 413 -6.20 10.43 24.37
CA ASP A 413 -7.57 10.00 24.07
C ASP A 413 -8.28 10.93 23.08
N LYS A 414 -7.99 12.25 23.15
CA LYS A 414 -8.53 13.22 22.20
C LYS A 414 -7.97 13.00 20.80
N LEU A 415 -6.67 12.68 20.69
CA LEU A 415 -6.03 12.36 19.40
C LEU A 415 -6.58 11.06 18.82
N PHE A 416 -6.75 10.03 19.65
CA PHE A 416 -7.42 8.80 19.24
C PHE A 416 -8.85 9.03 18.77
N GLY A 417 -9.60 9.89 19.48
CA GLY A 417 -10.94 10.29 19.07
C GLY A 417 -11.00 11.02 17.71
N ARG A 418 -9.93 11.73 17.31
CA ARG A 418 -9.83 12.35 15.98
C ARG A 418 -9.56 11.32 14.87
N VAL A 419 -8.74 10.31 15.17
CA VAL A 419 -8.32 9.30 14.19
C VAL A 419 -9.41 8.23 14.01
N PHE A 420 -9.97 7.72 15.09
CA PHE A 420 -10.86 6.56 15.07
C PHE A 420 -12.33 6.89 15.31
N GLY A 421 -12.67 8.17 15.49
CA GLY A 421 -13.99 8.61 15.93
C GLY A 421 -14.18 8.48 17.45
N LYS A 422 -15.13 9.22 18.02
CA LYS A 422 -15.46 9.09 19.45
C LYS A 422 -16.02 7.68 19.67
N LYS A 423 -15.52 6.96 20.69
CA LYS A 423 -16.16 5.74 21.17
C LYS A 423 -17.62 6.06 21.53
N THR A 424 -18.57 5.70 20.66
CA THR A 424 -19.97 5.62 21.06
C THR A 424 -20.06 4.50 22.08
N ARG A 425 -20.33 4.83 23.33
CA ARG A 425 -20.67 3.83 24.36
C ARG A 425 -21.87 3.04 23.82
N GLY A 426 -21.66 1.77 23.43
CA GLY A 426 -22.71 0.83 23.17
C GLY A 426 -22.99 0.40 21.74
N ARG A 427 -22.01 0.24 20.85
CA ARG A 427 -22.11 -0.71 19.72
C ARG A 427 -20.73 -1.30 19.46
N GLN A 428 -20.59 -2.60 19.72
CA GLN A 428 -19.55 -3.37 19.06
C GLN A 428 -19.77 -3.20 17.53
N PRO A 429 -18.73 -2.95 16.73
CA PRO A 429 -18.91 -3.01 15.28
C PRO A 429 -19.34 -4.43 14.94
N GLU A 430 -20.54 -4.58 14.41
CA GLU A 430 -20.94 -5.79 13.70
C GLU A 430 -19.88 -6.02 12.61
N LEU A 431 -19.13 -7.08 12.79
CA LEU A 431 -18.37 -7.71 11.71
C LEU A 431 -19.42 -8.11 10.68
N SER A 432 -19.38 -7.51 9.50
CA SER A 432 -20.20 -7.96 8.38
C SER A 432 -20.02 -9.47 8.23
N PRO A 433 -21.09 -10.28 8.17
CA PRO A 433 -20.99 -11.72 8.11
C PRO A 433 -20.76 -12.20 6.68
N GLU A 434 -19.66 -11.82 6.08
CA GLU A 434 -19.26 -12.29 4.75
C GLU A 434 -17.78 -12.54 4.72
N PHE A 435 -17.35 -13.62 5.36
CA PHE A 435 -16.14 -14.39 5.01
C PHE A 435 -16.03 -15.58 5.95
N GLU A 436 -17.00 -16.51 5.83
CA GLU A 436 -16.75 -17.89 6.24
C GLU A 436 -15.79 -18.52 5.21
N THR A 437 -14.56 -18.74 5.62
CA THR A 437 -13.63 -19.61 4.89
C THR A 437 -14.24 -21.01 4.76
N PRO A 438 -14.28 -21.62 3.56
CA PRO A 438 -14.74 -22.99 3.43
C PRO A 438 -13.83 -23.92 4.22
N ARG A 439 -14.36 -24.57 5.25
CA ARG A 439 -13.70 -25.62 6.01
C ARG A 439 -13.27 -26.72 5.02
N ARG A 440 -11.97 -26.93 4.85
CA ARG A 440 -11.44 -28.12 4.18
C ARG A 440 -11.92 -29.35 4.92
N ARG A 441 -12.77 -30.15 4.26
CA ARG A 441 -13.09 -31.50 4.72
C ARG A 441 -11.82 -32.35 4.71
N PRO A 442 -11.53 -33.13 5.76
CA PRO A 442 -10.43 -34.09 5.73
C PRO A 442 -10.75 -35.16 4.70
N ARG A 443 -9.84 -35.39 3.76
CA ARG A 443 -9.89 -36.58 2.91
C ARG A 443 -9.63 -37.79 3.80
N GLY A 444 -10.68 -38.60 4.00
CA GLY A 444 -10.57 -39.92 4.59
C GLY A 444 -9.67 -40.79 3.71
N GLY A 445 -8.64 -41.36 4.30
CA GLY A 445 -7.89 -42.41 3.67
C GLY A 445 -8.62 -43.75 3.79
N THR A 446 -8.55 -44.54 2.75
CA THR A 446 -8.57 -45.99 2.84
C THR A 446 -7.87 -46.59 1.62
N LEU A 447 -6.82 -47.36 1.93
CA LEU A 447 -6.09 -48.39 1.16
C LEU A 447 -5.21 -47.85 0.02
#